data_5937783989432e8517c98b99e0ae1a35
#
_entry.id   5937783989432e8517c98b99e0ae1a35
#
_cell.length_a   1.000
_cell.length_b   1.000
_cell.length_c   1.000
_cell.angle_alpha   90.00
_cell.angle_beta   90.00
_cell.angle_gamma   90.00
#
_symmetry.space_group_name_H-M   'P 1'
#
loop_
_entity.id
_entity.type
_entity.pdbx_description
1 polymer ?
#
loop_
_entity_poly.entity_id
_entity_poly.type
_entity_poly.pdbx_seq_one_letter_code
_entity_poly.pdbx_strand_id
1 'polypeptide(L)'
;GWACVIVYTWSPRLFVYLNSLCYCSFIMMSVTFYHVVFWLTRVDSSEHFSTWHYGLPVLIPFALLVWSLFVPLDVQVAIVAVDSPLEDVYFYFTRFFTSQLMVAFLFCLCYTLLGLKRLFRYWYVMRERSGDMGEPPLRWLGSVLLLFLVSLCMPLLEPLFAESYWVDFLPIGILLVQFSIISYNVIVGNY
;
A
#
# COMPACT_ATOMS: atom_id res chain seq x y z
N GLY A 1 9.11 3.52 0.96
CA GLY A 1 8.82 4.25 -0.26
C GLY A 1 9.94 5.16 -0.70
N TRP A 2 10.16 6.29 -0.03
CA TRP A 2 11.16 7.29 -0.43
C TRP A 2 12.60 6.76 -0.48
N ALA A 3 12.98 5.89 0.46
CA ALA A 3 14.30 5.26 0.43
C ALA A 3 14.53 4.48 -0.87
N CYS A 4 13.51 3.82 -1.43
CA CYS A 4 13.64 3.08 -2.69
C CYS A 4 13.83 4.02 -3.88
N VAL A 5 13.15 5.18 -3.90
CA VAL A 5 13.32 6.19 -4.95
C VAL A 5 14.73 6.79 -4.90
N ILE A 6 15.23 7.12 -3.70
CA ILE A 6 16.60 7.63 -3.51
C ILE A 6 17.62 6.59 -3.98
N VAL A 7 17.45 5.32 -3.60
CA VAL A 7 18.35 4.24 -4.01
C VAL A 7 18.33 4.04 -5.52
N TYR A 8 17.15 4.11 -6.15
CA TYR A 8 17.00 4.03 -7.61
C TYR A 8 17.78 5.13 -8.32
N THR A 9 17.66 6.38 -7.87
CA THR A 9 18.34 7.53 -8.50
C THR A 9 19.85 7.53 -8.29
N TRP A 10 20.33 6.98 -7.15
CA TRP A 10 21.77 6.95 -6.83
C TRP A 10 22.50 5.76 -7.44
N SER A 11 21.88 4.58 -7.42
CA SER A 11 22.49 3.36 -7.92
C SER A 11 21.43 2.34 -8.36
N PRO A 12 21.16 2.23 -9.68
CA PRO A 12 20.25 1.21 -10.22
C PRO A 12 20.62 -0.23 -9.80
N ARG A 13 21.92 -0.52 -9.67
CA ARG A 13 22.40 -1.83 -9.20
C ARG A 13 21.98 -2.11 -7.77
N LEU A 14 22.16 -1.13 -6.87
CA LEU A 14 21.75 -1.28 -5.47
C LEU A 14 20.23 -1.43 -5.37
N PHE A 15 19.49 -0.69 -6.19
CA PHE A 15 18.03 -0.82 -6.27
C PHE A 15 17.61 -2.25 -6.66
N VAL A 16 18.25 -2.85 -7.67
CA VAL A 16 17.97 -4.23 -8.09
C VAL A 16 18.12 -5.22 -6.94
N TYR A 17 19.19 -5.11 -6.15
CA TYR A 17 19.41 -5.98 -4.97
C TYR A 17 18.35 -5.79 -3.88
N LEU A 18 17.90 -4.57 -3.66
CA LEU A 18 16.92 -4.24 -2.62
C LEU A 18 15.48 -4.33 -3.10
N ASN A 19 15.25 -4.45 -4.40
CA ASN A 19 13.91 -4.34 -5.01
C ASN A 19 12.89 -5.28 -4.39
N SER A 20 13.20 -6.56 -4.24
CA SER A 20 12.27 -7.54 -3.67
C SER A 20 11.91 -7.21 -2.21
N LEU A 21 12.85 -6.69 -1.41
CA LEU A 21 12.60 -6.25 -0.05
C LEU A 21 11.72 -5.00 -0.02
N CYS A 22 12.00 -4.03 -0.88
CA CYS A 22 11.18 -2.83 -1.03
C CYS A 22 9.76 -3.20 -1.44
N TYR A 23 9.60 -4.08 -2.41
CA TYR A 23 8.31 -4.55 -2.89
C TYR A 23 7.51 -5.28 -1.81
N CYS A 24 8.17 -6.18 -1.06
CA CYS A 24 7.57 -6.83 0.10
C CYS A 24 7.06 -5.79 1.12
N SER A 25 7.85 -4.78 1.43
CA SER A 25 7.50 -3.72 2.38
C SER A 25 6.26 -2.93 1.92
N PHE A 26 6.15 -2.62 0.62
CA PHE A 26 4.99 -1.92 0.07
C PHE A 26 3.70 -2.73 0.21
N ILE A 27 3.71 -4.01 -0.17
CA ILE A 27 2.53 -4.85 -0.08
C ILE A 27 2.17 -5.12 1.38
N MET A 28 3.18 -5.38 2.23
CA MET A 28 2.99 -5.64 3.66
C MET A 28 2.37 -4.45 4.39
N MET A 29 2.71 -3.22 4.01
CA MET A 29 2.13 -2.02 4.61
C MET A 29 0.60 -2.03 4.54
N SER A 30 0.03 -2.41 3.39
CA SER A 30 -1.43 -2.47 3.19
C SER A 30 -2.10 -3.49 4.11
N VAL A 31 -1.50 -4.68 4.22
CA VAL A 31 -2.01 -5.77 5.06
C VAL A 31 -1.89 -5.42 6.54
N THR A 32 -0.75 -4.84 6.93
CA THR A 32 -0.51 -4.42 8.32
C THR A 32 -1.48 -3.32 8.72
N PHE A 33 -1.73 -2.35 7.84
CA PHE A 33 -2.73 -1.31 8.09
C PHE A 33 -4.14 -1.90 8.25
N TYR A 34 -4.54 -2.83 7.39
CA TYR A 34 -5.80 -3.55 7.55
C TYR A 34 -5.86 -4.35 8.85
N HIS A 35 -4.75 -4.95 9.29
CA HIS A 35 -4.67 -5.65 10.57
C HIS A 35 -4.94 -4.69 11.75
N VAL A 36 -4.40 -3.48 11.71
CA VAL A 36 -4.71 -2.43 12.70
C VAL A 36 -6.19 -2.07 12.66
N VAL A 37 -6.77 -1.85 11.47
CA VAL A 37 -8.22 -1.60 11.32
C VAL A 37 -9.03 -2.76 11.89
N PHE A 38 -8.61 -3.99 11.65
CA PHE A 38 -9.25 -5.20 12.20
C PHE A 38 -9.27 -5.17 13.73
N TRP A 39 -8.14 -4.85 14.37
CA TRP A 39 -8.04 -4.78 15.83
C TRP A 39 -8.91 -3.68 16.42
N LEU A 40 -8.91 -2.50 15.84
CA LEU A 40 -9.69 -1.35 16.30
C LEU A 40 -11.21 -1.56 16.13
N THR A 41 -11.62 -2.33 15.13
CA THR A 41 -13.04 -2.60 14.82
C THR A 41 -13.53 -3.96 15.27
N ARG A 42 -12.79 -4.59 16.18
CA ARG A 42 -13.15 -5.89 16.73
C ARG A 42 -14.36 -5.77 17.66
N VAL A 43 -15.43 -6.48 17.34
CA VAL A 43 -16.68 -6.46 18.12
C VAL A 43 -16.72 -7.53 19.19
N ASP A 44 -16.10 -8.69 18.91
CA ASP A 44 -16.05 -9.85 19.80
C ASP A 44 -14.61 -10.31 20.01
N SER A 45 -14.30 -10.72 21.24
CA SER A 45 -12.99 -11.28 21.61
C SER A 45 -12.66 -12.58 20.88
N SER A 46 -13.66 -13.29 20.37
CA SER A 46 -13.49 -14.52 19.57
C SER A 46 -13.03 -14.26 18.13
N GLU A 47 -13.15 -13.02 17.61
CA GLU A 47 -12.69 -12.70 16.26
C GLU A 47 -11.16 -12.75 16.20
N HIS A 48 -10.61 -13.52 15.25
CA HIS A 48 -9.19 -13.63 15.01
C HIS A 48 -8.83 -13.15 13.59
N PHE A 49 -7.71 -12.41 13.50
CA PHE A 49 -7.16 -12.04 12.20
C PHE A 49 -6.55 -13.27 11.53
N SER A 50 -6.94 -13.52 10.29
CA SER A 50 -6.39 -14.65 9.53
C SER A 50 -4.97 -14.37 9.05
N THR A 51 -4.01 -15.20 9.43
CA THR A 51 -2.61 -15.10 8.99
C THR A 51 -2.42 -15.31 7.48
N TRP A 52 -3.39 -15.89 6.80
CA TRP A 52 -3.40 -16.04 5.33
C TRP A 52 -3.28 -14.71 4.58
N HIS A 53 -3.71 -13.59 5.19
CA HIS A 53 -3.53 -12.26 4.61
C HIS A 53 -2.06 -11.91 4.39
N TYR A 54 -1.12 -12.49 5.14
CA TYR A 54 0.31 -12.29 4.99
C TYR A 54 0.95 -13.22 3.95
N GLY A 55 0.28 -14.28 3.54
CA GLY A 55 0.82 -15.30 2.63
C GLY A 55 1.23 -14.73 1.27
N LEU A 56 0.30 -14.09 0.56
CA LEU A 56 0.56 -13.49 -0.76
C LEU A 56 1.59 -12.35 -0.72
N PRO A 57 1.53 -11.42 0.26
CA PRO A 57 2.53 -10.36 0.40
C PRO A 57 3.96 -10.84 0.59
N VAL A 58 4.15 -12.03 1.13
CA VAL A 58 5.48 -12.64 1.26
C VAL A 58 5.82 -13.47 0.03
N LEU A 59 4.87 -14.28 -0.47
CA LEU A 59 5.10 -15.20 -1.55
C LEU A 59 5.46 -14.51 -2.88
N ILE A 60 4.76 -13.42 -3.23
CA ILE A 60 4.97 -12.72 -4.50
C ILE A 60 6.37 -12.08 -4.58
N PRO A 61 6.83 -11.27 -3.58
CA PRO A 61 8.19 -10.74 -3.60
C PRO A 61 9.27 -11.82 -3.48
N PHE A 62 8.99 -12.92 -2.76
CA PHE A 62 9.90 -14.05 -2.68
C PHE A 62 10.06 -14.74 -4.04
N ALA A 63 8.97 -14.97 -4.77
CA ALA A 63 9.02 -15.51 -6.12
C ALA A 63 9.83 -14.60 -7.06
N LEU A 64 9.66 -13.27 -6.94
CA LEU A 64 10.46 -12.30 -7.69
C LEU A 64 11.95 -12.40 -7.33
N LEU A 65 12.27 -12.49 -6.04
CA LEU A 65 13.65 -12.65 -5.57
C LEU A 65 14.28 -13.90 -6.17
N VAL A 66 13.60 -15.04 -6.07
CA VAL A 66 14.11 -16.31 -6.61
C VAL A 66 14.30 -16.20 -8.13
N TRP A 67 13.33 -15.63 -8.84
CA TRP A 67 13.45 -15.46 -10.29
C TRP A 67 14.59 -14.52 -10.67
N SER A 68 14.80 -13.45 -9.94
CA SER A 68 15.90 -12.49 -10.18
C SER A 68 17.30 -13.11 -10.06
N LEU A 69 17.45 -14.21 -9.32
CA LEU A 69 18.74 -14.93 -9.23
C LEU A 69 19.14 -15.61 -10.56
N PHE A 70 18.19 -15.89 -11.43
CA PHE A 70 18.42 -16.52 -12.73
C PHE A 70 18.54 -15.53 -13.89
N VAL A 71 18.36 -14.23 -13.63
CA VAL A 71 18.46 -13.17 -14.65
C VAL A 71 19.74 -12.37 -14.43
N PRO A 72 20.57 -12.14 -15.46
CA PRO A 72 21.79 -11.36 -15.35
C PRO A 72 21.54 -9.95 -14.79
N LEU A 73 22.45 -9.47 -13.96
CA LEU A 73 22.30 -8.18 -13.26
C LEU A 73 22.22 -6.99 -14.24
N ASP A 74 22.97 -7.03 -15.32
CA ASP A 74 22.96 -6.02 -16.37
C ASP A 74 21.58 -5.91 -17.07
N VAL A 75 20.92 -7.05 -17.30
CA VAL A 75 19.55 -7.10 -17.82
C VAL A 75 18.57 -6.45 -16.81
N GLN A 76 18.68 -6.79 -15.54
CA GLN A 76 17.83 -6.22 -14.50
C GLN A 76 18.04 -4.69 -14.37
N VAL A 77 19.29 -4.24 -14.47
CA VAL A 77 19.63 -2.80 -14.47
C VAL A 77 19.06 -2.10 -15.71
N ALA A 78 19.14 -2.75 -16.89
CA ALA A 78 18.57 -2.21 -18.13
C ALA A 78 17.02 -2.05 -18.04
N ILE A 79 16.32 -3.02 -17.41
CA ILE A 79 14.88 -2.93 -17.16
C ILE A 79 14.56 -1.69 -16.29
N VAL A 80 15.37 -1.44 -15.28
CA VAL A 80 15.19 -0.32 -14.35
C VAL A 80 15.50 1.01 -15.04
N ALA A 81 16.53 1.06 -15.88
CA ALA A 81 16.94 2.28 -16.59
C ALA A 81 16.06 2.64 -17.80
N VAL A 82 15.14 1.75 -18.21
CA VAL A 82 14.22 1.93 -19.36
C VAL A 82 14.94 2.16 -20.71
N ASP A 83 16.22 1.79 -20.82
CA ASP A 83 17.10 2.24 -21.91
C ASP A 83 17.24 1.28 -23.11
N SER A 84 16.55 0.10 -23.11
CA SER A 84 16.76 -0.85 -24.19
C SER A 84 15.51 -1.68 -24.52
N PRO A 85 15.24 -1.99 -25.81
CA PRO A 85 14.32 -3.06 -26.18
C PRO A 85 14.92 -4.37 -25.65
N LEU A 86 14.23 -4.98 -24.67
CA LEU A 86 14.65 -6.21 -24.02
C LEU A 86 14.51 -7.39 -24.97
N GLU A 87 15.49 -8.27 -24.95
CA GLU A 87 15.45 -9.53 -25.70
C GLU A 87 14.22 -10.36 -25.29
N ASP A 88 13.62 -11.06 -26.24
CA ASP A 88 12.43 -11.89 -26.05
C ASP A 88 12.58 -12.92 -24.92
N VAL A 89 13.83 -13.37 -24.68
CA VAL A 89 14.16 -14.34 -23.61
C VAL A 89 13.75 -13.87 -22.22
N TYR A 90 13.80 -12.56 -21.94
CA TYR A 90 13.49 -12.00 -20.63
C TYR A 90 12.11 -11.33 -20.57
N PHE A 91 11.29 -11.46 -21.59
CA PHE A 91 10.01 -10.81 -21.69
C PHE A 91 9.10 -11.03 -20.46
N TYR A 92 8.95 -12.28 -20.01
CA TYR A 92 8.08 -12.59 -18.85
C TYR A 92 8.64 -12.04 -17.53
N PHE A 93 9.94 -12.09 -17.34
CA PHE A 93 10.57 -11.48 -16.17
C PHE A 93 10.36 -9.97 -16.16
N THR A 94 10.58 -9.30 -17.27
CA THR A 94 10.38 -7.86 -17.42
C THR A 94 8.94 -7.48 -17.13
N ARG A 95 7.97 -8.20 -17.69
CA ARG A 95 6.55 -7.98 -17.41
C ARG A 95 6.22 -8.13 -15.93
N PHE A 96 6.74 -9.18 -15.28
CA PHE A 96 6.54 -9.40 -13.87
C PHE A 96 7.21 -8.31 -13.03
N PHE A 97 8.43 -7.94 -13.37
CA PHE A 97 9.18 -6.88 -12.69
C PHE A 97 8.49 -5.52 -12.81
N THR A 98 8.06 -5.13 -14.01
CA THR A 98 7.38 -3.84 -14.23
C THR A 98 5.96 -3.80 -13.65
N SER A 99 5.30 -4.96 -13.48
CA SER A 99 3.96 -5.04 -12.90
C SER A 99 3.92 -4.83 -11.38
N GLN A 100 5.07 -4.77 -10.69
CA GLN A 100 5.13 -4.67 -9.22
C GLN A 100 4.32 -3.50 -8.66
N LEU A 101 4.41 -2.34 -9.31
CA LEU A 101 3.67 -1.15 -8.87
C LEU A 101 2.16 -1.35 -8.98
N MET A 102 1.70 -1.95 -10.09
CA MET A 102 0.29 -2.27 -10.29
C MET A 102 -0.21 -3.28 -9.25
N VAL A 103 0.57 -4.32 -8.97
CA VAL A 103 0.21 -5.32 -7.95
C VAL A 103 0.15 -4.67 -6.56
N ALA A 104 1.12 -3.84 -6.20
CA ALA A 104 1.11 -3.09 -4.95
C ALA A 104 -0.12 -2.18 -4.85
N PHE A 105 -0.46 -1.46 -5.92
CA PHE A 105 -1.67 -0.64 -6.01
C PHE A 105 -2.94 -1.48 -5.77
N LEU A 106 -3.07 -2.63 -6.42
CA LEU A 106 -4.21 -3.52 -6.23
C LEU A 106 -4.32 -4.03 -4.78
N PHE A 107 -3.19 -4.37 -4.15
CA PHE A 107 -3.17 -4.73 -2.73
C PHE A 107 -3.66 -3.56 -1.86
N CYS A 108 -3.13 -2.36 -2.07
CA CYS A 108 -3.56 -1.16 -1.34
C CYS A 108 -5.06 -0.91 -1.50
N LEU A 109 -5.57 -0.99 -2.72
CA LEU A 109 -6.99 -0.79 -3.02
C LEU A 109 -7.87 -1.85 -2.33
N CYS A 110 -7.54 -3.14 -2.51
CA CYS A 110 -8.30 -4.24 -1.92
C CYS A 110 -8.35 -4.14 -0.39
N TYR A 111 -7.21 -3.91 0.26
CA TYR A 111 -7.17 -3.84 1.72
C TYR A 111 -7.81 -2.57 2.29
N THR A 112 -7.75 -1.46 1.55
CA THR A 112 -8.49 -0.24 1.93
C THR A 112 -10.01 -0.46 1.85
N LEU A 113 -10.50 -1.09 0.79
CA LEU A 113 -11.92 -1.43 0.65
C LEU A 113 -12.38 -2.44 1.71
N LEU A 114 -11.56 -3.45 2.02
CA LEU A 114 -11.83 -4.36 3.14
C LEU A 114 -11.89 -3.64 4.48
N GLY A 115 -10.99 -2.68 4.71
CA GLY A 115 -10.99 -1.82 5.90
C GLY A 115 -12.25 -0.99 6.03
N LEU A 116 -12.68 -0.33 4.94
CA LEU A 116 -13.93 0.42 4.90
C LEU A 116 -15.15 -0.48 5.15
N LYS A 117 -15.24 -1.61 4.46
CA LYS A 117 -16.32 -2.58 4.67
C LYS A 117 -16.42 -3.02 6.14
N ARG A 118 -15.25 -3.28 6.75
CA ARG A 118 -15.21 -3.69 8.16
C ARG A 118 -15.63 -2.56 9.10
N LEU A 119 -15.18 -1.33 8.86
CA LEU A 119 -15.56 -0.17 9.64
C LEU A 119 -17.07 0.11 9.56
N PHE A 120 -17.68 0.03 8.37
CA PHE A 120 -19.13 0.17 8.20
C PHE A 120 -19.89 -0.92 8.95
N ARG A 121 -19.43 -2.18 8.90
CA ARG A 121 -20.01 -3.27 9.68
C ARG A 121 -19.92 -2.99 11.18
N TYR A 122 -18.79 -2.48 11.65
CA TYR A 122 -18.59 -2.12 13.04
C TYR A 122 -19.58 -1.03 13.47
N TRP A 123 -19.75 0.04 12.69
CA TRP A 123 -20.71 1.09 12.96
C TRP A 123 -22.16 0.58 13.00
N TYR A 124 -22.51 -0.31 12.08
CA TYR A 124 -23.83 -0.93 12.04
C TYR A 124 -24.12 -1.71 13.35
N VAL A 125 -23.19 -2.59 13.75
CA VAL A 125 -23.35 -3.40 14.98
C VAL A 125 -23.39 -2.53 16.23
N MET A 126 -22.55 -1.48 16.31
CA MET A 126 -22.55 -0.57 17.44
C MET A 126 -23.85 0.22 17.54
N ARG A 127 -24.40 0.65 16.43
CA ARG A 127 -25.71 1.32 16.37
C ARG A 127 -26.84 0.42 16.86
N GLU A 128 -26.85 -0.84 16.45
CA GLU A 128 -27.86 -1.80 16.94
C GLU A 128 -27.78 -2.03 18.46
N ARG A 129 -26.56 -2.06 19.02
CA ARG A 129 -26.34 -2.32 20.46
C ARG A 129 -26.65 -1.11 21.34
N SER A 130 -26.41 0.11 20.87
CA SER A 130 -26.47 1.34 21.68
C SER A 130 -27.76 2.14 21.49
N GLY A 131 -28.64 1.75 20.56
CA GLY A 131 -29.92 2.41 20.27
C GLY A 131 -29.75 3.74 19.52
N ASP A 132 -29.27 4.78 20.15
CA ASP A 132 -28.98 6.07 19.52
C ASP A 132 -27.54 6.48 19.84
N MET A 133 -26.69 6.45 18.84
CA MET A 133 -25.33 6.95 18.94
C MET A 133 -25.24 8.29 18.22
N GLY A 134 -24.94 9.35 18.94
CA GLY A 134 -24.74 10.67 18.36
C GLY A 134 -23.67 10.66 17.26
N GLU A 135 -22.42 10.47 17.60
CA GLU A 135 -21.35 10.32 16.61
C GLU A 135 -20.84 8.86 16.52
N PRO A 136 -20.60 8.33 15.30
CA PRO A 136 -20.08 6.97 15.16
C PRO A 136 -18.67 6.87 15.77
N PRO A 137 -18.38 5.82 16.56
CA PRO A 137 -17.06 5.58 17.12
C PRO A 137 -16.05 5.37 15.99
N LEU A 138 -14.79 5.70 16.23
CA LEU A 138 -13.70 5.59 15.24
C LEU A 138 -13.98 6.36 13.92
N ARG A 139 -14.72 7.49 13.99
CA ARG A 139 -14.98 8.33 12.80
C ARG A 139 -13.70 8.78 12.11
N TRP A 140 -12.68 9.10 12.90
CA TRP A 140 -11.36 9.48 12.39
C TRP A 140 -10.72 8.39 11.50
N LEU A 141 -10.94 7.11 11.83
CA LEU A 141 -10.43 5.98 11.04
C LEU A 141 -11.07 5.94 9.64
N GLY A 142 -12.37 6.27 9.56
CA GLY A 142 -13.07 6.43 8.28
C GLY A 142 -12.45 7.54 7.42
N SER A 143 -12.13 8.67 8.03
CA SER A 143 -11.46 9.78 7.33
C SER A 143 -10.06 9.37 6.82
N VAL A 144 -9.29 8.65 7.61
CA VAL A 144 -7.97 8.14 7.19
C VAL A 144 -8.10 7.16 6.02
N LEU A 145 -9.06 6.22 6.06
CA LEU A 145 -9.29 5.25 4.98
C LEU A 145 -9.75 5.94 3.68
N LEU A 146 -10.62 6.96 3.80
CA LEU A 146 -11.07 7.75 2.64
C LEU A 146 -9.93 8.56 2.03
N LEU A 147 -9.10 9.21 2.86
CA LEU A 147 -7.91 9.93 2.39
C LEU A 147 -6.92 8.98 1.71
N PHE A 148 -6.78 7.76 2.23
CA PHE A 148 -5.94 6.74 1.61
C PHE A 148 -6.48 6.34 0.23
N LEU A 149 -7.80 6.17 0.10
CA LEU A 149 -8.43 5.89 -1.19
C LEU A 149 -8.23 7.04 -2.19
N VAL A 150 -8.38 8.29 -1.74
CA VAL A 150 -8.11 9.49 -2.56
C VAL A 150 -6.64 9.49 -3.01
N SER A 151 -5.70 9.23 -2.09
CA SER A 151 -4.26 9.15 -2.42
C SER A 151 -3.96 8.08 -3.46
N LEU A 152 -4.65 6.94 -3.43
CA LEU A 152 -4.52 5.89 -4.45
C LEU A 152 -5.03 6.32 -5.83
N CYS A 153 -5.98 7.25 -5.90
CA CYS A 153 -6.49 7.76 -7.18
C CYS A 153 -5.58 8.82 -7.81
N MET A 154 -4.64 9.42 -7.06
CA MET A 154 -3.78 10.49 -7.56
C MET A 154 -2.95 10.11 -8.80
N PRO A 155 -2.30 8.93 -8.85
CA PRO A 155 -1.56 8.52 -10.06
C PRO A 155 -2.43 8.38 -11.30
N LEU A 156 -3.74 8.15 -11.14
CA LEU A 156 -4.69 8.10 -12.27
C LEU A 156 -5.05 9.49 -12.78
N LEU A 157 -4.90 10.51 -11.96
CA LEU A 157 -5.18 11.91 -12.29
C LEU A 157 -3.94 12.63 -12.82
N GLU A 158 -2.74 12.13 -12.57
CA GLU A 158 -1.48 12.71 -13.03
C GLU A 158 -1.48 13.06 -14.52
N PRO A 159 -1.95 12.20 -15.46
CA PRO A 159 -1.98 12.52 -16.88
C PRO A 159 -2.90 13.70 -17.23
N LEU A 160 -3.90 13.99 -16.39
CA LEU A 160 -4.84 15.10 -16.60
C LEU A 160 -4.27 16.45 -16.13
N PHE A 161 -3.26 16.43 -15.27
CA PHE A 161 -2.67 17.60 -14.63
C PHE A 161 -1.14 17.64 -14.81
N ALA A 162 -0.60 16.99 -15.85
CA ALA A 162 0.83 16.78 -16.07
C ALA A 162 1.68 18.08 -16.11
N GLU A 163 1.08 19.24 -16.32
CA GLU A 163 1.77 20.53 -16.30
C GLU A 163 1.74 21.23 -14.93
N SER A 164 1.11 20.61 -13.91
CA SER A 164 0.91 21.26 -12.63
C SER A 164 1.84 20.68 -11.56
N TYR A 165 2.81 21.45 -11.10
CA TYR A 165 3.72 21.09 -10.00
C TYR A 165 3.00 20.69 -8.69
N TRP A 166 1.76 21.13 -8.49
CA TRP A 166 0.98 20.81 -7.29
C TRP A 166 0.60 19.33 -7.18
N VAL A 167 0.52 18.63 -8.30
CA VAL A 167 0.15 17.21 -8.35
C VAL A 167 1.20 16.36 -7.65
N ASP A 168 2.47 16.72 -7.72
CA ASP A 168 3.57 16.00 -7.06
C ASP A 168 3.55 16.18 -5.54
N PHE A 169 3.10 17.34 -5.05
CA PHE A 169 3.07 17.65 -3.62
C PHE A 169 1.78 17.19 -2.92
N LEU A 170 0.70 17.01 -3.66
CA LEU A 170 -0.60 16.66 -3.10
C LEU A 170 -0.60 15.32 -2.33
N PRO A 171 0.00 14.23 -2.85
CA PRO A 171 0.11 12.97 -2.12
C PRO A 171 0.88 13.10 -0.80
N ILE A 172 1.92 13.94 -0.79
CA ILE A 172 2.71 14.22 0.42
C ILE A 172 1.85 14.96 1.45
N GLY A 173 1.11 15.97 1.02
CA GLY A 173 0.18 16.70 1.88
C GLY A 173 -0.88 15.78 2.49
N ILE A 174 -1.50 14.92 1.68
CA ILE A 174 -2.48 13.91 2.14
C ILE A 174 -1.84 12.99 3.19
N LEU A 175 -0.64 12.49 2.93
CA LEU A 175 0.09 11.61 3.85
C LEU A 175 0.34 12.30 5.20
N LEU A 176 0.77 13.56 5.20
CA LEU A 176 0.99 14.34 6.42
C LEU A 176 -0.30 14.53 7.22
N VAL A 177 -1.42 14.83 6.55
CA VAL A 177 -2.74 14.92 7.19
C VAL A 177 -3.14 13.59 7.81
N GLN A 178 -2.96 12.47 7.10
CA GLN A 178 -3.24 11.13 7.62
C GLN A 178 -2.43 10.82 8.88
N PHE A 179 -1.12 11.05 8.85
CA PHE A 179 -0.26 10.85 10.02
C PHE A 179 -0.68 11.74 11.19
N SER A 180 -1.05 12.98 10.92
CA SER A 180 -1.52 13.91 11.96
C SER A 180 -2.82 13.40 12.61
N ILE A 181 -3.78 12.95 11.82
CA ILE A 181 -5.05 12.38 12.32
C ILE A 181 -4.78 11.13 13.17
N ILE A 182 -3.96 10.20 12.68
CA ILE A 182 -3.63 8.97 13.41
C ILE A 182 -2.92 9.32 14.72
N SER A 183 -1.87 10.13 14.68
CA SER A 183 -1.08 10.50 15.83
C SER A 183 -1.93 11.20 16.90
N TYR A 184 -2.75 12.16 16.50
CA TYR A 184 -3.65 12.85 17.43
C TYR A 184 -4.60 11.86 18.13
N ASN A 185 -5.28 10.99 17.38
CA ASN A 185 -6.26 10.08 17.97
C ASN A 185 -5.63 8.98 18.82
N VAL A 186 -4.41 8.54 18.49
CA VAL A 186 -3.66 7.59 19.30
C VAL A 186 -3.21 8.25 20.62
N ILE A 187 -2.72 9.50 20.57
CA ILE A 187 -2.27 10.22 21.78
C ILE A 187 -3.46 10.54 22.69
N VAL A 188 -4.58 10.98 22.14
CA VAL A 188 -5.78 11.35 22.92
C VAL A 188 -6.55 10.13 23.41
N GLY A 189 -6.25 8.93 22.87
CA GLY A 189 -6.91 7.69 23.29
C GLY A 189 -8.33 7.52 22.73
N ASN A 190 -8.61 8.08 21.57
CA ASN A 190 -9.91 7.97 20.87
C ASN A 190 -10.04 6.62 20.13
N TYR A 191 -9.89 5.48 20.84
CA TYR A 191 -9.99 4.12 20.29
C TYR A 191 -10.81 3.18 21.17
#